data_00952d2a7c83758dfcfd6fe625fbce94
#
_entry.id   00952d2a7c83758dfcfd6fe625fbce94
#
_cell.length_a   1.000
_cell.length_b   1.000
_cell.length_c   1.000
_cell.angle_alpha   90.00
_cell.angle_beta   90.00
_cell.angle_gamma   90.00
#
_symmetry.space_group_name_H-M   'P 1'
#
loop_
_entity.id
_entity.type
_entity.pdbx_description
1 polymer ?
#
loop_
_entity_poly.entity_id
_entity_poly.type
_entity_poly.pdbx_seq_one_letter_code
_entity_poly.pdbx_strand_id
1 'polypeptide(L)'
;MPTLFSNSPLFQKLKQPWLVSLTLVMLLSIWLGLGVGQAEESPERKATEIPLAKVSYQTFTSLPTFRTIDLYGRTAPDRHARLGAEVAGKVVRLNVAKGDTVKAGQAIAQIDKGDLEIQLERASALYRLKQKEFKAAQSLKKRGLQGEIAYTTAEASLTEAKAMMRNAELALKNTVITSPFSGVVQDLMVELGDFVGVGDPVAGVIDLDPLVIKADVSERHIQHLLANQDALVRLLGREEVEGRLRYVSRISSASTNTFPIEIEIDNSDGLLPAGVSAEVKLNLETRDAIKVTPAMLALDEAGNLGVKTLVSVDDAPSVKFVGIQLVKAEQDGVWLTGLGQQVDIITVGQGFVRDGDSVIAVEQGAELSNTVAE
;
A
#
# COMPACT_ATOMS: atom_id res chain seq x y z
N MET A 1 49.84 -64.81 -76.15
CA MET A 1 49.27 -66.15 -76.52
C MET A 1 47.94 -66.29 -75.79
N PRO A 2 47.06 -67.00 -76.41
CA PRO A 2 46.04 -66.47 -77.29
C PRO A 2 44.63 -66.77 -76.75
N THR A 3 43.73 -65.86 -77.12
CA THR A 3 42.42 -66.17 -77.83
C THR A 3 41.81 -67.55 -77.60
N LEU A 4 40.60 -67.59 -77.18
CA LEU A 4 39.51 -68.42 -77.70
C LEU A 4 38.26 -68.18 -76.83
N PHE A 5 37.28 -67.50 -77.36
CA PHE A 5 35.94 -68.03 -77.43
C PHE A 5 35.13 -67.29 -78.51
N SER A 6 35.09 -67.99 -79.58
CA SER A 6 34.38 -67.71 -80.79
C SER A 6 32.89 -67.88 -80.59
N ASN A 7 32.13 -66.95 -81.23
CA ASN A 7 30.85 -67.11 -81.87
C ASN A 7 29.85 -68.20 -81.39
N SER A 8 28.88 -67.76 -80.62
CA SER A 8 27.61 -68.45 -80.61
C SER A 8 26.50 -67.48 -81.12
N PRO A 9 25.62 -67.92 -82.05
CA PRO A 9 24.63 -67.07 -82.74
C PRO A 9 23.50 -66.55 -81.85
N LEU A 10 23.51 -66.90 -80.56
CA LEU A 10 22.56 -66.41 -79.53
C LEU A 10 22.81 -64.97 -79.07
N PHE A 11 24.09 -64.51 -79.18
CA PHE A 11 24.43 -63.14 -78.71
C PHE A 11 24.17 -62.04 -79.73
N GLN A 12 23.93 -62.41 -81.02
CA GLN A 12 23.62 -61.41 -82.04
C GLN A 12 22.16 -60.98 -82.06
N LYS A 13 21.20 -61.79 -81.52
CA LYS A 13 19.80 -61.36 -81.40
C LYS A 13 19.49 -60.45 -80.20
N LEU A 14 20.43 -60.35 -79.23
CA LEU A 14 20.24 -59.46 -78.05
C LEU A 14 20.61 -57.99 -78.29
N LYS A 15 21.07 -57.63 -79.51
CA LYS A 15 21.41 -56.23 -79.86
C LYS A 15 20.23 -55.42 -80.43
N GLN A 16 19.04 -55.97 -80.44
CA GLN A 16 17.88 -55.17 -80.86
C GLN A 16 17.34 -54.42 -79.60
N PRO A 17 17.30 -53.05 -79.58
CA PRO A 17 16.94 -52.25 -78.38
C PRO A 17 15.54 -52.54 -77.85
N TRP A 18 14.64 -53.08 -78.70
CA TRP A 18 13.28 -53.43 -78.29
C TRP A 18 13.24 -54.71 -77.42
N LEU A 19 14.11 -55.72 -77.69
CA LEU A 19 14.21 -56.94 -76.87
C LEU A 19 14.80 -56.69 -75.51
N VAL A 20 15.74 -55.76 -75.39
CA VAL A 20 16.30 -55.31 -74.07
C VAL A 20 15.22 -54.56 -73.30
N SER A 21 14.43 -53.73 -73.94
CA SER A 21 13.30 -53.04 -73.36
C SER A 21 12.23 -54.01 -72.85
N LEU A 22 11.93 -55.06 -73.66
CA LEU A 22 10.92 -56.05 -73.31
C LEU A 22 11.36 -56.94 -72.14
N THR A 23 12.67 -57.31 -72.06
CA THR A 23 13.22 -58.06 -70.92
C THR A 23 13.25 -57.20 -69.67
N LEU A 24 13.51 -55.92 -69.79
CA LEU A 24 13.52 -54.99 -68.65
C LEU A 24 12.10 -54.77 -68.11
N VAL A 25 11.11 -54.63 -68.99
CA VAL A 25 9.70 -54.55 -68.59
C VAL A 25 9.20 -55.86 -67.99
N MET A 26 9.65 -57.01 -68.49
CA MET A 26 9.29 -58.29 -67.91
C MET A 26 9.91 -58.52 -66.58
N LEU A 27 11.18 -58.13 -66.35
CA LEU A 27 11.85 -58.16 -65.06
C LEU A 27 11.21 -57.18 -64.06
N LEU A 28 10.80 -55.99 -64.53
CA LEU A 28 10.10 -55.03 -63.73
C LEU A 28 8.71 -55.53 -63.30
N SER A 29 8.00 -56.16 -64.21
CA SER A 29 6.68 -56.77 -63.95
C SER A 29 6.76 -57.95 -63.00
N ILE A 30 7.81 -58.80 -63.12
CA ILE A 30 8.07 -59.85 -62.11
C ILE A 30 8.45 -59.28 -60.76
N TRP A 31 9.27 -58.19 -60.71
CA TRP A 31 9.66 -57.53 -59.48
C TRP A 31 8.46 -56.85 -58.80
N LEU A 32 7.58 -56.18 -59.56
CA LEU A 32 6.35 -55.63 -59.02
C LEU A 32 5.36 -56.73 -58.60
N GLY A 33 5.24 -57.82 -59.34
CA GLY A 33 4.35 -58.95 -59.00
C GLY A 33 4.80 -59.71 -57.76
N LEU A 34 6.12 -59.83 -57.53
CA LEU A 34 6.67 -60.43 -56.33
C LEU A 34 6.65 -59.46 -55.14
N GLY A 35 6.63 -58.13 -55.39
CA GLY A 35 6.53 -57.10 -54.37
C GLY A 35 5.14 -56.91 -53.75
N VAL A 36 4.07 -57.31 -54.51
CA VAL A 36 2.68 -57.14 -54.03
C VAL A 36 2.25 -58.25 -53.04
N GLY A 37 3.03 -59.36 -52.96
CA GLY A 37 2.71 -60.48 -52.06
C GLY A 37 3.28 -60.40 -50.66
N GLN A 38 4.06 -59.34 -50.30
CA GLN A 38 4.54 -59.11 -48.98
C GLN A 38 3.95 -57.80 -48.40
N ALA A 39 2.61 -57.69 -48.41
CA ALA A 39 1.97 -56.88 -47.39
C ALA A 39 2.11 -57.67 -46.09
N GLU A 40 3.22 -57.44 -45.37
CA GLU A 40 3.28 -57.77 -43.96
C GLU A 40 2.03 -57.17 -43.30
N GLU A 41 1.14 -58.03 -42.82
CA GLU A 41 0.16 -57.62 -41.81
C GLU A 41 0.94 -56.81 -40.79
N SER A 42 0.73 -55.51 -40.78
CA SER A 42 1.22 -54.64 -39.69
C SER A 42 0.78 -55.31 -38.40
N PRO A 43 1.70 -55.69 -37.53
CA PRO A 43 1.30 -56.23 -36.25
C PRO A 43 0.34 -55.19 -35.64
N GLU A 44 -0.89 -55.62 -35.30
CA GLU A 44 -1.78 -54.81 -34.46
C GLU A 44 -0.88 -54.24 -33.38
N ARG A 45 -0.63 -52.94 -33.43
CA ARG A 45 -0.04 -52.23 -32.29
C ARG A 45 -1.02 -52.48 -31.16
N LYS A 46 -0.77 -53.51 -30.36
CA LYS A 46 -1.34 -53.57 -29.04
C LYS A 46 -1.13 -52.17 -28.49
N ALA A 47 -2.21 -51.45 -28.22
CA ALA A 47 -2.15 -50.19 -27.57
C ALA A 47 -1.24 -50.41 -26.35
N THR A 48 -0.01 -49.88 -26.41
CA THR A 48 0.90 -49.92 -25.30
C THR A 48 0.15 -49.10 -24.27
N GLU A 49 -0.42 -49.76 -23.25
CA GLU A 49 -0.98 -49.07 -22.11
C GLU A 49 0.15 -48.18 -21.60
N ILE A 50 0.05 -46.90 -21.84
CA ILE A 50 1.01 -45.93 -21.31
C ILE A 50 0.86 -46.07 -19.79
N PRO A 51 1.92 -46.51 -19.09
CA PRO A 51 1.80 -46.65 -17.64
C PRO A 51 1.37 -45.31 -17.04
N LEU A 52 0.32 -45.35 -16.23
CA LEU A 52 -0.18 -44.16 -15.55
C LEU A 52 0.96 -43.52 -14.77
N ALA A 53 1.12 -42.21 -14.92
CA ALA A 53 2.13 -41.46 -14.19
C ALA A 53 1.84 -41.51 -12.69
N LYS A 54 2.85 -41.79 -11.89
CA LYS A 54 2.75 -41.75 -10.42
C LYS A 54 3.02 -40.34 -9.96
N VAL A 55 2.08 -39.73 -9.23
CA VAL A 55 2.19 -38.37 -8.67
C VAL A 55 1.99 -38.41 -7.16
N SER A 56 2.72 -37.56 -6.46
CA SER A 56 2.47 -37.36 -5.03
C SER A 56 1.63 -36.10 -4.83
N TYR A 57 0.70 -36.16 -3.91
CA TYR A 57 -0.17 -35.03 -3.58
C TYR A 57 -0.20 -34.78 -2.06
N GLN A 58 -0.59 -33.57 -1.71
CA GLN A 58 -0.88 -33.17 -0.34
C GLN A 58 -2.17 -32.35 -0.31
N THR A 59 -2.96 -32.56 0.74
CA THR A 59 -4.18 -31.80 1.00
C THR A 59 -3.83 -30.48 1.67
N PHE A 60 -4.27 -29.39 1.07
CA PHE A 60 -4.11 -28.04 1.59
C PHE A 60 -5.47 -27.47 1.97
N THR A 61 -5.47 -26.71 3.07
CA THR A 61 -6.68 -26.02 3.55
C THR A 61 -6.46 -24.51 3.44
N SER A 62 -7.48 -23.79 3.02
CA SER A 62 -7.42 -22.34 2.96
C SER A 62 -7.42 -21.73 4.36
N LEU A 63 -6.62 -20.70 4.54
CA LEU A 63 -6.53 -19.91 5.76
C LEU A 63 -6.80 -18.45 5.43
N PRO A 64 -7.45 -17.70 6.34
CA PRO A 64 -7.62 -16.27 6.15
C PRO A 64 -6.24 -15.60 6.13
N THR A 65 -5.97 -14.87 5.08
CA THR A 65 -4.75 -14.07 4.92
C THR A 65 -5.09 -12.67 4.45
N PHE A 66 -4.18 -11.72 4.70
CA PHE A 66 -4.37 -10.34 4.30
C PHE A 66 -3.62 -10.08 2.99
N ARG A 67 -4.30 -9.43 2.06
CA ARG A 67 -3.62 -8.77 0.95
C ARG A 67 -3.04 -7.48 1.47
N THR A 68 -1.73 -7.31 1.37
CA THR A 68 -1.02 -6.12 1.83
C THR A 68 -0.57 -5.25 0.66
N ILE A 69 -0.42 -3.96 0.92
CA ILE A 69 0.29 -3.03 0.04
C ILE A 69 1.41 -2.37 0.82
N ASP A 70 2.54 -2.18 0.15
CA ASP A 70 3.66 -1.41 0.65
C ASP A 70 3.62 -0.01 0.03
N LEU A 71 3.64 1.00 0.88
CA LEU A 71 3.61 2.40 0.50
C LEU A 71 4.85 3.09 1.07
N TYR A 72 5.33 4.09 0.35
CA TYR A 72 6.44 4.91 0.80
C TYR A 72 5.95 6.31 1.11
N GLY A 73 6.38 6.85 2.22
CA GLY A 73 5.99 8.17 2.69
C GLY A 73 7.10 8.86 3.47
N ARG A 74 6.73 9.96 4.11
CA ARG A 74 7.62 10.71 4.98
C ARG A 74 6.93 11.08 6.28
N THR A 75 7.68 11.05 7.35
CA THR A 75 7.23 11.56 8.64
C THR A 75 7.05 13.08 8.56
N ALA A 76 6.03 13.57 9.22
CA ALA A 76 5.68 14.99 9.33
C ALA A 76 5.16 15.27 10.75
N PRO A 77 5.25 16.49 11.23
CA PRO A 77 4.60 16.86 12.49
C PRO A 77 3.07 16.75 12.36
N ASP A 78 2.39 16.44 13.43
CA ASP A 78 0.93 16.49 13.50
C ASP A 78 0.42 17.92 13.27
N ARG A 79 1.04 18.86 13.97
CA ARG A 79 0.72 20.29 13.88
C ARG A 79 1.98 21.11 13.70
N HIS A 80 1.85 22.17 12.91
CA HIS A 80 2.89 23.17 12.75
C HIS A 80 2.26 24.56 12.81
N ALA A 81 2.65 25.36 13.81
CA ALA A 81 2.23 26.74 13.95
C ALA A 81 3.40 27.69 13.74
N ARG A 82 3.17 28.70 12.88
CA ARG A 82 4.05 29.86 12.76
C ARG A 82 3.47 30.98 13.59
N LEU A 83 4.15 31.36 14.66
CA LEU A 83 3.74 32.39 15.59
C LEU A 83 4.22 33.73 15.07
N GLY A 84 3.30 34.68 14.90
CA GLY A 84 3.60 36.05 14.49
C GLY A 84 3.32 37.04 15.62
N ALA A 85 3.93 38.22 15.52
CA ALA A 85 3.63 39.34 16.41
C ALA A 85 2.24 39.90 16.09
N GLU A 86 1.40 40.05 17.12
CA GLU A 86 0.07 40.66 17.02
C GLU A 86 0.05 42.16 17.36
N VAL A 87 1.14 42.62 17.94
CA VAL A 87 1.40 44.05 18.21
C VAL A 87 2.82 44.40 17.76
N ALA A 88 3.03 45.64 17.34
CA ALA A 88 4.35 46.14 17.00
C ALA A 88 5.12 46.57 18.22
N GLY A 89 6.43 46.28 18.26
CA GLY A 89 7.30 46.72 19.32
C GLY A 89 8.64 45.99 19.35
N LYS A 90 9.47 46.32 20.34
CA LYS A 90 10.77 45.70 20.52
C LYS A 90 10.66 44.39 21.29
N VAL A 91 11.35 43.33 20.88
CA VAL A 91 11.47 42.08 21.64
C VAL A 91 12.35 42.33 22.86
N VAL A 92 11.74 42.26 24.04
CA VAL A 92 12.43 42.53 25.35
C VAL A 92 12.79 41.25 26.09
N ARG A 93 12.20 40.12 25.74
CA ARG A 93 12.51 38.84 26.35
C ARG A 93 12.23 37.68 25.38
N LEU A 94 13.13 36.70 25.37
CA LEU A 94 12.95 35.38 24.81
C LEU A 94 12.98 34.40 25.98
N ASN A 95 11.89 33.61 26.14
CA ASN A 95 11.75 32.68 27.27
C ASN A 95 12.15 31.24 26.90
N VAL A 96 12.44 31.00 25.65
CA VAL A 96 12.77 29.67 25.09
C VAL A 96 13.90 29.78 24.08
N ALA A 97 14.60 28.69 23.91
CA ALA A 97 15.59 28.49 22.84
C ALA A 97 15.05 27.57 21.75
N LYS A 98 15.72 27.56 20.60
CA LYS A 98 15.48 26.60 19.55
C LYS A 98 15.75 25.18 20.05
N GLY A 99 14.80 24.27 19.82
CA GLY A 99 14.84 22.89 20.31
C GLY A 99 14.15 22.67 21.67
N ASP A 100 13.76 23.72 22.37
CA ASP A 100 13.09 23.60 23.67
C ASP A 100 11.68 23.03 23.49
N THR A 101 11.27 22.20 24.47
CA THR A 101 9.88 21.73 24.59
C THR A 101 9.04 22.77 25.33
N VAL A 102 7.87 23.08 24.78
CA VAL A 102 6.93 24.04 25.32
C VAL A 102 5.55 23.44 25.55
N LYS A 103 4.81 23.98 26.49
CA LYS A 103 3.41 23.63 26.77
C LYS A 103 2.46 24.63 26.13
N ALA A 104 1.22 24.19 25.88
CA ALA A 104 0.15 25.11 25.45
C ALA A 104 0.02 26.29 26.40
N GLY A 105 -0.03 27.51 25.85
CA GLY A 105 -0.08 28.76 26.59
C GLY A 105 1.25 29.24 27.20
N GLN A 106 2.35 28.49 27.07
CA GLN A 106 3.67 28.92 27.52
C GLN A 106 4.18 30.09 26.69
N ALA A 107 4.69 31.10 27.38
CA ALA A 107 5.27 32.29 26.77
C ALA A 107 6.57 31.96 26.02
N ILE A 108 6.64 32.31 24.75
CA ILE A 108 7.80 32.16 23.86
C ILE A 108 8.65 33.42 23.88
N ALA A 109 8.00 34.55 23.58
CA ALA A 109 8.64 35.85 23.50
C ALA A 109 7.76 36.93 24.12
N GLN A 110 8.38 38.02 24.53
CA GLN A 110 7.68 39.19 25.02
C GLN A 110 8.12 40.43 24.27
N ILE A 111 7.14 41.15 23.74
CA ILE A 111 7.28 42.47 23.10
C ILE A 111 7.17 43.53 24.22
N ASP A 112 7.88 44.63 24.03
CA ASP A 112 7.79 45.78 24.94
C ASP A 112 6.34 46.26 25.01
N LYS A 113 5.86 46.44 26.21
CA LYS A 113 4.50 46.92 26.48
C LYS A 113 4.28 48.37 26.08
N GLY A 114 5.38 49.16 26.04
CA GLY A 114 5.33 50.59 25.74
C GLY A 114 4.30 51.32 26.61
N ASP A 115 3.36 52.01 25.96
CA ASP A 115 2.27 52.73 26.60
C ASP A 115 0.96 51.91 26.76
N LEU A 116 0.95 50.63 26.37
CA LEU A 116 -0.28 49.81 26.38
C LEU A 116 -0.86 49.61 27.78
N GLU A 117 -0.03 49.54 28.82
CA GLU A 117 -0.50 49.49 30.22
C GLU A 117 -1.27 50.79 30.59
N ILE A 118 -0.74 51.95 30.20
CA ILE A 118 -1.38 53.25 30.43
C ILE A 118 -2.68 53.36 29.62
N GLN A 119 -2.70 52.87 28.38
CA GLN A 119 -3.91 52.83 27.55
C GLN A 119 -5.00 51.97 28.17
N LEU A 120 -4.66 50.79 28.71
CA LEU A 120 -5.60 49.94 29.43
C LEU A 120 -6.12 50.60 30.69
N GLU A 121 -5.27 51.25 31.49
CA GLU A 121 -5.67 51.99 32.70
C GLU A 121 -6.69 53.09 32.36
N ARG A 122 -6.41 53.90 31.31
CA ARG A 122 -7.28 54.97 30.84
C ARG A 122 -8.64 54.41 30.36
N ALA A 123 -8.62 53.37 29.53
CA ALA A 123 -9.84 52.74 29.03
C ALA A 123 -10.67 52.14 30.16
N SER A 124 -10.01 51.50 31.15
CA SER A 124 -10.66 50.94 32.33
C SER A 124 -11.31 52.00 33.21
N ALA A 125 -10.65 53.19 33.37
CA ALA A 125 -11.23 54.30 34.10
C ALA A 125 -12.47 54.85 33.39
N LEU A 126 -12.43 55.00 32.07
CA LEU A 126 -13.58 55.43 31.27
C LEU A 126 -14.74 54.42 31.38
N TYR A 127 -14.46 53.14 31.26
CA TYR A 127 -15.49 52.07 31.42
C TYR A 127 -16.14 52.17 32.81
N ARG A 128 -15.38 52.32 33.88
CA ARG A 128 -15.93 52.49 35.25
C ARG A 128 -16.81 53.76 35.39
N LEU A 129 -16.41 54.86 34.74
CA LEU A 129 -17.23 56.09 34.71
C LEU A 129 -18.58 55.84 34.00
N LYS A 130 -18.53 55.32 32.77
CA LYS A 130 -19.74 55.05 31.99
C LYS A 130 -20.66 54.01 32.64
N GLN A 131 -20.11 53.04 33.37
CA GLN A 131 -20.89 52.10 34.18
C GLN A 131 -21.66 52.77 35.30
N LYS A 132 -21.06 53.79 35.96
CA LYS A 132 -21.76 54.58 37.00
C LYS A 132 -22.86 55.47 36.37
N GLU A 133 -22.58 56.09 35.25
CA GLU A 133 -23.55 56.90 34.50
C GLU A 133 -24.77 56.09 34.06
N PHE A 134 -24.53 54.90 33.51
CA PHE A 134 -25.61 53.99 33.11
C PHE A 134 -26.44 53.52 34.31
N LYS A 135 -25.81 53.16 35.44
CA LYS A 135 -26.55 52.76 36.65
C LYS A 135 -27.41 53.90 37.18
N ALA A 136 -26.93 55.16 37.12
CA ALA A 136 -27.72 56.33 37.48
C ALA A 136 -28.92 56.52 36.54
N ALA A 137 -28.68 56.46 35.23
CA ALA A 137 -29.72 56.57 34.21
C ALA A 137 -30.80 55.48 34.38
N GLN A 138 -30.38 54.22 34.63
CA GLN A 138 -31.28 53.11 34.91
C GLN A 138 -32.15 53.33 36.15
N SER A 139 -31.54 53.85 37.24
CA SER A 139 -32.28 54.17 38.49
C SER A 139 -33.30 55.31 38.29
N LEU A 140 -32.94 56.34 37.53
CA LEU A 140 -33.85 57.47 37.21
C LEU A 140 -34.99 57.01 36.30
N LYS A 141 -34.71 56.17 35.25
CA LYS A 141 -35.72 55.58 34.41
C LYS A 141 -36.75 54.75 35.18
N LYS A 142 -36.28 53.87 36.09
CA LYS A 142 -37.16 53.08 36.97
C LYS A 142 -38.07 53.91 37.83
N ARG A 143 -37.68 55.17 38.18
CA ARG A 143 -38.49 56.12 38.93
C ARG A 143 -39.33 57.04 38.06
N GLY A 144 -39.31 56.88 36.73
CA GLY A 144 -40.04 57.72 35.78
C GLY A 144 -39.45 59.12 35.62
N LEU A 145 -38.21 59.36 36.08
CA LEU A 145 -37.57 60.67 36.07
C LEU A 145 -36.63 60.91 34.88
N GLN A 146 -36.47 59.90 33.98
CA GLN A 146 -35.64 60.00 32.81
C GLN A 146 -36.30 59.35 31.58
N GLY A 147 -36.21 60.01 30.42
CA GLY A 147 -36.76 59.48 29.18
C GLY A 147 -35.95 58.34 28.58
N GLU A 148 -36.57 57.58 27.69
CA GLU A 148 -35.97 56.41 27.00
C GLU A 148 -34.67 56.76 26.26
N ILE A 149 -34.62 57.90 25.56
CA ILE A 149 -33.45 58.36 24.80
C ILE A 149 -32.20 58.50 25.68
N ALA A 150 -32.35 59.12 26.84
CA ALA A 150 -31.22 59.34 27.73
C ALA A 150 -30.71 58.03 28.37
N TYR A 151 -31.58 57.05 28.63
CA TYR A 151 -31.22 55.69 29.06
C TYR A 151 -30.46 54.94 27.99
N THR A 152 -30.98 54.90 26.74
CA THR A 152 -30.33 54.23 25.62
C THR A 152 -28.99 54.87 25.22
N THR A 153 -28.87 56.20 25.35
CA THR A 153 -27.59 56.91 25.15
C THR A 153 -26.54 56.47 26.17
N ALA A 154 -26.93 56.37 27.46
CA ALA A 154 -26.03 55.91 28.52
C ALA A 154 -25.63 54.45 28.32
N GLU A 155 -26.54 53.59 27.82
CA GLU A 155 -26.29 52.18 27.49
C GLU A 155 -25.30 52.05 26.32
N ALA A 156 -25.51 52.82 25.26
CA ALA A 156 -24.59 52.86 24.12
C ALA A 156 -23.18 53.32 24.51
N SER A 157 -23.09 54.41 25.32
CA SER A 157 -21.80 54.91 25.81
C SER A 157 -21.07 53.89 26.72
N LEU A 158 -21.79 53.14 27.55
CA LEU A 158 -21.20 52.06 28.34
C LEU A 158 -20.65 50.92 27.43
N THR A 159 -21.40 50.57 26.42
CA THR A 159 -20.99 49.52 25.47
C THR A 159 -19.73 49.91 24.72
N GLU A 160 -19.66 51.19 24.27
CA GLU A 160 -18.49 51.73 23.59
C GLU A 160 -17.24 51.72 24.53
N ALA A 161 -17.38 52.22 25.75
CA ALA A 161 -16.29 52.23 26.74
C ALA A 161 -15.82 50.82 27.11
N LYS A 162 -16.74 49.85 27.15
CA LYS A 162 -16.41 48.45 27.36
C LYS A 162 -15.60 47.89 26.17
N ALA A 163 -15.96 48.20 24.95
CA ALA A 163 -15.21 47.81 23.76
C ALA A 163 -13.78 48.37 23.75
N MET A 164 -13.64 49.66 24.08
CA MET A 164 -12.31 50.34 24.21
C MET A 164 -11.42 49.66 25.27
N MET A 165 -11.98 49.34 26.45
CA MET A 165 -11.25 48.60 27.48
C MET A 165 -10.82 47.22 27.03
N ARG A 166 -11.70 46.45 26.34
CA ARG A 166 -11.38 45.11 25.81
C ARG A 166 -10.28 45.16 24.75
N ASN A 167 -10.31 46.14 23.86
CA ASN A 167 -9.28 46.31 22.85
C ASN A 167 -7.91 46.61 23.47
N ALA A 168 -7.84 47.48 24.49
CA ALA A 168 -6.61 47.76 25.19
C ALA A 168 -6.10 46.57 26.01
N GLU A 169 -7.00 45.80 26.63
CA GLU A 169 -6.67 44.55 27.33
C GLU A 169 -6.08 43.49 26.35
N LEU A 170 -6.69 43.35 25.15
CA LEU A 170 -6.21 42.43 24.14
C LEU A 170 -4.84 42.86 23.61
N ALA A 171 -4.65 44.15 23.29
CA ALA A 171 -3.37 44.66 22.83
C ALA A 171 -2.24 44.40 23.85
N LEU A 172 -2.51 44.63 25.14
CA LEU A 172 -1.54 44.34 26.21
C LEU A 172 -1.27 42.84 26.33
N LYS A 173 -2.31 41.99 26.22
CA LYS A 173 -2.17 40.53 26.23
C LYS A 173 -1.28 40.05 25.10
N ASN A 174 -1.47 40.61 23.89
CA ASN A 174 -0.78 40.22 22.67
C ASN A 174 0.70 40.65 22.66
N THR A 175 1.19 41.40 23.69
CA THR A 175 2.64 41.61 23.88
C THR A 175 3.36 40.32 24.26
N VAL A 176 2.64 39.30 24.76
CA VAL A 176 3.22 38.02 25.15
C VAL A 176 2.81 37.00 24.09
N ILE A 177 3.77 36.56 23.28
CA ILE A 177 3.59 35.54 22.27
C ILE A 177 3.66 34.18 22.95
N THR A 178 2.59 33.39 22.81
CA THR A 178 2.45 32.09 23.50
C THR A 178 2.30 30.95 22.51
N SER A 179 2.71 29.73 22.88
CA SER A 179 2.47 28.53 22.07
C SER A 179 0.99 28.13 22.10
N PRO A 180 0.36 27.84 20.95
CA PRO A 180 -1.03 27.41 20.89
C PRO A 180 -1.25 25.96 21.34
N PHE A 181 -0.20 25.13 21.33
CA PHE A 181 -0.21 23.72 21.72
C PHE A 181 1.13 23.33 22.34
N SER A 182 1.18 22.15 22.97
CA SER A 182 2.43 21.57 23.46
C SER A 182 3.24 21.01 22.30
N GLY A 183 4.56 21.24 22.29
CA GLY A 183 5.42 20.79 21.19
C GLY A 183 6.85 21.29 21.34
N VAL A 184 7.59 21.35 20.24
CA VAL A 184 8.99 21.76 20.19
C VAL A 184 9.14 23.05 19.40
N VAL A 185 9.95 23.97 19.88
CA VAL A 185 10.33 25.19 19.16
C VAL A 185 11.29 24.81 18.03
N GLN A 186 10.76 24.78 16.81
CA GLN A 186 11.53 24.43 15.62
C GLN A 186 12.47 25.57 15.22
N ASP A 187 11.95 26.79 15.19
CA ASP A 187 12.69 27.98 14.77
C ASP A 187 12.35 29.17 15.64
N LEU A 188 13.37 30.00 15.92
CA LEU A 188 13.24 31.36 16.40
C LEU A 188 13.69 32.29 15.29
N MET A 189 12.82 33.23 14.89
CA MET A 189 13.04 34.12 13.74
C MET A 189 13.37 35.55 14.18
N VAL A 190 13.48 35.77 15.49
CA VAL A 190 13.79 37.07 16.12
C VAL A 190 14.84 36.89 17.22
N GLU A 191 15.58 37.96 17.47
CA GLU A 191 16.56 38.05 18.55
C GLU A 191 16.12 39.09 19.58
N LEU A 192 16.75 39.00 20.76
CA LEU A 192 16.54 39.99 21.83
C LEU A 192 16.97 41.39 21.33
N GLY A 193 16.03 42.32 21.34
CA GLY A 193 16.30 43.68 20.89
C GLY A 193 15.77 43.99 19.48
N ASP A 194 15.34 43.01 18.73
CA ASP A 194 14.71 43.21 17.41
C ASP A 194 13.40 43.98 17.54
N PHE A 195 13.08 44.76 16.52
CA PHE A 195 11.78 45.41 16.39
C PHE A 195 10.94 44.62 15.42
N VAL A 196 9.71 44.23 15.83
CA VAL A 196 8.75 43.46 15.04
C VAL A 196 7.50 44.31 14.75
N GLY A 197 6.97 44.16 13.57
CA GLY A 197 5.67 44.71 13.17
C GLY A 197 4.54 43.66 13.33
N VAL A 198 3.28 44.09 13.21
CA VAL A 198 2.14 43.18 13.23
C VAL A 198 2.20 42.24 12.04
N GLY A 199 2.18 40.93 12.31
CA GLY A 199 2.26 39.88 11.29
C GLY A 199 3.68 39.34 11.06
N ASP A 200 4.72 39.97 11.62
CA ASP A 200 6.09 39.45 11.48
C ASP A 200 6.25 38.11 12.20
N PRO A 201 6.90 37.13 11.55
CA PRO A 201 7.09 35.82 12.17
C PRO A 201 8.10 35.89 13.31
N VAL A 202 7.77 35.26 14.45
CA VAL A 202 8.58 35.24 15.67
C VAL A 202 9.15 33.86 15.96
N ALA A 203 8.32 32.85 15.90
CA ALA A 203 8.74 31.46 16.17
C ALA A 203 7.93 30.45 15.37
N GLY A 204 8.53 29.29 15.12
CA GLY A 204 7.85 28.09 14.63
C GLY A 204 7.76 27.04 15.73
N VAL A 205 6.57 26.51 15.99
CA VAL A 205 6.35 25.41 16.94
C VAL A 205 5.75 24.25 16.21
N ILE A 206 6.29 23.04 16.44
CA ILE A 206 5.82 21.80 15.85
C ILE A 206 5.38 20.83 16.94
N ASP A 207 4.36 20.07 16.65
CA ASP A 207 3.91 18.94 17.47
C ASP A 207 4.34 17.64 16.80
N LEU A 208 5.12 16.84 17.50
CA LEU A 208 5.67 15.58 17.01
C LEU A 208 4.99 14.36 17.63
N ASP A 209 3.99 14.55 18.48
CA ASP A 209 3.24 13.47 19.14
C ASP A 209 1.73 13.69 19.01
N PRO A 210 1.03 12.83 18.24
CA PRO A 210 1.57 11.72 17.42
C PRO A 210 2.40 12.21 16.23
N LEU A 211 3.36 11.39 15.79
CA LEU A 211 4.05 11.66 14.53
C LEU A 211 3.20 11.14 13.36
N VAL A 212 3.12 11.89 12.27
CA VAL A 212 2.30 11.57 11.11
C VAL A 212 3.16 11.14 9.94
N ILE A 213 2.82 10.03 9.31
CA ILE A 213 3.41 9.64 8.03
C ILE A 213 2.45 10.05 6.91
N LYS A 214 2.94 10.89 6.00
CA LYS A 214 2.23 11.27 4.78
C LYS A 214 2.71 10.37 3.66
N ALA A 215 1.78 9.61 3.08
CA ALA A 215 2.02 8.69 1.98
C ALA A 215 0.93 8.83 0.93
N ASP A 216 1.15 8.25 -0.23
CA ASP A 216 0.21 8.27 -1.35
C ASP A 216 -0.18 6.86 -1.73
N VAL A 217 -1.49 6.63 -1.92
CA VAL A 217 -2.05 5.37 -2.36
C VAL A 217 -2.61 5.48 -3.77
N SER A 218 -2.35 4.48 -4.61
CA SER A 218 -2.90 4.41 -5.96
C SER A 218 -4.42 4.25 -5.95
N GLU A 219 -5.10 4.81 -6.96
CA GLU A 219 -6.54 4.69 -7.20
C GLU A 219 -7.04 3.23 -7.14
N ARG A 220 -6.22 2.27 -7.57
CA ARG A 220 -6.57 0.84 -7.55
C ARG A 220 -6.84 0.28 -6.15
N HIS A 221 -6.28 0.89 -5.12
CA HIS A 221 -6.31 0.38 -3.74
C HIS A 221 -7.16 1.22 -2.79
N ILE A 222 -7.53 2.45 -3.20
CA ILE A 222 -8.26 3.39 -2.33
C ILE A 222 -9.58 2.82 -1.81
N GLN A 223 -10.27 2.02 -2.62
CA GLN A 223 -11.59 1.44 -2.28
C GLN A 223 -11.51 0.40 -1.17
N HIS A 224 -10.33 -0.15 -0.90
CA HIS A 224 -10.09 -1.18 0.11
C HIS A 224 -9.54 -0.62 1.43
N LEU A 225 -9.29 0.70 1.50
CA LEU A 225 -8.79 1.34 2.70
C LEU A 225 -9.94 1.81 3.59
N LEU A 226 -9.83 1.49 4.86
CA LEU A 226 -10.78 1.90 5.89
C LEU A 226 -10.08 2.84 6.87
N ALA A 227 -10.76 3.93 7.24
CA ALA A 227 -10.27 4.79 8.30
C ALA A 227 -10.14 4.00 9.61
N ASN A 228 -9.13 4.32 10.41
CA ASN A 228 -8.77 3.65 11.66
C ASN A 228 -8.27 2.21 11.53
N GLN A 229 -7.92 1.76 10.32
CA GLN A 229 -7.25 0.46 10.18
C GLN A 229 -5.80 0.52 10.66
N ASP A 230 -5.32 -0.62 11.16
CA ASP A 230 -3.94 -0.77 11.62
C ASP A 230 -2.97 -0.75 10.43
N ALA A 231 -1.79 -0.19 10.66
CA ALA A 231 -0.69 -0.11 9.73
C ALA A 231 0.60 -0.57 10.42
N LEU A 232 1.49 -1.21 9.69
CA LEU A 232 2.85 -1.44 10.16
C LEU A 232 3.77 -0.43 9.48
N VAL A 233 4.53 0.29 10.26
CA VAL A 233 5.42 1.36 9.79
C VAL A 233 6.85 0.98 10.09
N ARG A 234 7.71 1.02 9.07
CA ARG A 234 9.15 0.87 9.21
C ARG A 234 9.85 2.18 8.84
N LEU A 235 10.49 2.78 9.82
CA LEU A 235 11.36 3.94 9.62
C LEU A 235 12.77 3.46 9.26
N LEU A 236 13.49 4.23 8.46
CA LEU A 236 14.84 3.90 8.03
C LEU A 236 15.76 3.65 9.24
N GLY A 237 16.33 2.42 9.32
CA GLY A 237 17.24 2.02 10.38
C GLY A 237 16.59 1.69 11.73
N ARG A 238 15.27 1.52 11.80
CA ARG A 238 14.53 1.14 13.01
C ARG A 238 13.67 -0.11 12.78
N GLU A 239 13.23 -0.71 13.87
CA GLU A 239 12.25 -1.80 13.87
C GLU A 239 10.88 -1.31 13.41
N GLU A 240 10.02 -2.24 13.02
CA GLU A 240 8.63 -1.93 12.66
C GLU A 240 7.86 -1.47 13.89
N VAL A 241 7.10 -0.38 13.75
CA VAL A 241 6.21 0.16 14.78
C VAL A 241 4.77 0.08 14.30
N GLU A 242 3.86 -0.10 15.22
CA GLU A 242 2.43 -0.07 14.94
C GLU A 242 1.98 1.38 14.69
N GLY A 243 1.15 1.55 13.69
CA GLY A 243 0.52 2.83 13.36
C GLY A 243 -0.94 2.63 13.00
N ARG A 244 -1.64 3.72 12.78
CA ARG A 244 -3.05 3.71 12.42
C ARG A 244 -3.34 4.68 11.28
N LEU A 245 -4.08 4.23 10.27
CA LEU A 245 -4.55 5.06 9.18
C LEU A 245 -5.62 6.04 9.67
N ARG A 246 -5.26 7.30 9.90
CA ARG A 246 -6.18 8.30 10.46
C ARG A 246 -6.96 9.06 9.39
N TYR A 247 -6.38 9.24 8.21
CA TYR A 247 -6.98 10.02 7.15
C TYR A 247 -6.73 9.41 5.77
N VAL A 248 -7.77 9.44 4.94
CA VAL A 248 -7.73 9.08 3.53
C VAL A 248 -8.36 10.22 2.74
N SER A 249 -7.62 10.83 1.83
CA SER A 249 -8.13 11.90 0.98
C SER A 249 -9.26 11.40 0.09
N ARG A 250 -10.25 12.23 -0.14
CA ARG A 250 -11.34 11.97 -1.10
C ARG A 250 -11.08 12.58 -2.48
N ILE A 251 -9.95 13.26 -2.63
CA ILE A 251 -9.55 13.92 -3.86
C ILE A 251 -8.17 13.39 -4.24
N SER A 252 -8.05 12.90 -5.48
CA SER A 252 -6.77 12.45 -6.02
C SER A 252 -5.91 13.63 -6.46
N SER A 253 -4.60 13.42 -6.41
CA SER A 253 -3.64 14.30 -7.09
C SER A 253 -3.72 14.05 -8.60
N ALA A 254 -4.08 15.08 -9.37
CA ALA A 254 -4.22 14.95 -10.81
C ALA A 254 -2.90 14.64 -11.55
N SER A 255 -1.75 14.95 -10.93
CA SER A 255 -0.43 14.69 -11.51
C SER A 255 0.04 13.25 -11.37
N THR A 256 -0.38 12.55 -10.30
CA THR A 256 0.11 11.21 -9.94
C THR A 256 -0.98 10.14 -9.95
N ASN A 257 -2.26 10.51 -10.04
CA ASN A 257 -3.43 9.63 -9.85
C ASN A 257 -3.35 8.86 -8.52
N THR A 258 -2.84 9.52 -7.48
CA THR A 258 -2.76 8.95 -6.12
C THR A 258 -3.61 9.76 -5.16
N PHE A 259 -4.01 9.12 -4.08
CA PHE A 259 -4.75 9.74 -2.98
C PHE A 259 -3.83 9.89 -1.79
N PRO A 260 -3.64 11.11 -1.27
CA PRO A 260 -2.90 11.32 -0.03
C PRO A 260 -3.58 10.61 1.14
N ILE A 261 -2.76 9.96 1.96
CA ILE A 261 -3.18 9.32 3.21
C ILE A 261 -2.27 9.75 4.35
N GLU A 262 -2.79 9.69 5.57
CA GLU A 262 -2.01 9.99 6.76
C GLU A 262 -2.14 8.84 7.77
N ILE A 263 -0.98 8.36 8.22
CA ILE A 263 -0.86 7.33 9.24
C ILE A 263 -0.25 7.98 10.47
N GLU A 264 -0.85 7.79 11.64
CA GLU A 264 -0.30 8.23 12.92
C GLU A 264 0.46 7.11 13.60
N ILE A 265 1.57 7.48 14.24
CA ILE A 265 2.35 6.60 15.12
C ILE A 265 2.62 7.34 16.44
N ASP A 266 2.73 6.59 17.52
CA ASP A 266 3.12 7.11 18.82
C ASP A 266 4.57 7.62 18.80
N ASN A 267 4.80 8.78 19.39
CA ASN A 267 6.11 9.39 19.55
C ASN A 267 6.19 10.14 20.89
N SER A 268 5.57 9.58 21.91
CA SER A 268 5.49 10.17 23.26
C SER A 268 6.86 10.38 23.90
N ASP A 269 7.87 9.62 23.46
CA ASP A 269 9.27 9.79 23.88
C ASP A 269 10.00 10.93 23.12
N GLY A 270 9.41 11.45 22.02
CA GLY A 270 9.97 12.50 21.18
C GLY A 270 11.21 12.12 20.39
N LEU A 271 11.51 10.81 20.25
CA LEU A 271 12.74 10.32 19.63
C LEU A 271 12.66 10.21 18.09
N LEU A 272 11.45 10.25 17.53
CA LEU A 272 11.24 10.15 16.09
C LEU A 272 11.18 11.55 15.47
N PRO A 273 12.11 11.88 14.56
CA PRO A 273 12.09 13.17 13.90
C PRO A 273 11.11 13.19 12.71
N ALA A 274 10.61 14.38 12.37
CA ALA A 274 9.88 14.61 11.13
C ALA A 274 10.84 14.74 9.93
N GLY A 275 10.33 14.45 8.71
CA GLY A 275 11.09 14.54 7.46
C GLY A 275 11.83 13.27 7.07
N VAL A 276 11.74 12.19 7.84
CA VAL A 276 12.38 10.89 7.57
C VAL A 276 11.50 10.03 6.66
N SER A 277 12.13 9.27 5.78
CA SER A 277 11.43 8.30 4.92
C SER A 277 10.88 7.14 5.76
N ALA A 278 9.66 6.74 5.43
CA ALA A 278 8.95 5.64 6.08
C ALA A 278 8.37 4.70 5.02
N GLU A 279 8.43 3.41 5.30
CA GLU A 279 7.69 2.38 4.58
C GLU A 279 6.47 2.01 5.43
N VAL A 280 5.31 1.96 4.79
CA VAL A 280 4.03 1.66 5.45
C VAL A 280 3.41 0.45 4.80
N LYS A 281 3.10 -0.57 5.58
CA LYS A 281 2.33 -1.74 5.15
C LYS A 281 0.90 -1.61 5.63
N LEU A 282 -0.03 -1.64 4.68
CA LEU A 282 -1.47 -1.61 4.96
C LEU A 282 -2.12 -2.91 4.50
N ASN A 283 -3.01 -3.43 5.32
CA ASN A 283 -3.83 -4.58 4.98
C ASN A 283 -5.05 -4.11 4.20
N LEU A 284 -5.26 -4.57 2.96
CA LEU A 284 -6.39 -4.15 2.14
C LEU A 284 -7.66 -4.92 2.48
N GLU A 285 -7.58 -6.24 2.42
CA GLU A 285 -8.73 -7.13 2.63
C GLU A 285 -8.26 -8.50 3.12
N THR A 286 -9.11 -9.14 3.89
CA THR A 286 -8.91 -10.54 4.27
C THR A 286 -9.46 -11.41 3.15
N ARG A 287 -8.67 -12.36 2.68
CA ARG A 287 -9.08 -13.39 1.72
C ARG A 287 -8.67 -14.76 2.21
N ASP A 288 -9.52 -15.72 1.97
CA ASP A 288 -9.14 -17.12 2.18
C ASP A 288 -8.20 -17.55 1.05
N ALA A 289 -7.02 -17.99 1.41
CA ALA A 289 -5.98 -18.40 0.48
C ALA A 289 -5.21 -19.60 1.02
N ILE A 290 -4.60 -20.32 0.10
CA ILE A 290 -3.79 -21.51 0.39
C ILE A 290 -2.33 -21.13 0.22
N LYS A 291 -1.50 -21.45 1.21
CA LYS A 291 -0.06 -21.26 1.14
C LYS A 291 0.61 -22.47 0.53
N VAL A 292 1.31 -22.27 -0.57
CA VAL A 292 2.07 -23.32 -1.28
C VAL A 292 3.50 -22.86 -1.54
N THR A 293 4.38 -23.80 -1.79
CA THR A 293 5.74 -23.47 -2.25
C THR A 293 5.72 -23.09 -3.75
N PRO A 294 6.58 -22.19 -4.22
CA PRO A 294 6.66 -21.83 -5.64
C PRO A 294 6.89 -23.02 -6.58
N ALA A 295 7.46 -24.10 -6.08
CA ALA A 295 7.70 -25.33 -6.85
C ALA A 295 6.39 -26.03 -7.30
N MET A 296 5.26 -25.77 -6.63
CA MET A 296 3.96 -26.35 -6.99
C MET A 296 3.23 -25.58 -8.09
N LEU A 297 3.73 -24.41 -8.46
CA LEU A 297 3.15 -23.60 -9.52
C LEU A 297 3.41 -24.25 -10.89
N ALA A 298 2.40 -24.20 -11.75
CA ALA A 298 2.48 -24.69 -13.11
C ALA A 298 1.88 -23.65 -14.07
N LEU A 299 2.23 -23.77 -15.34
CA LEU A 299 1.60 -22.99 -16.42
C LEU A 299 0.76 -23.93 -17.28
N ASP A 300 -0.39 -23.44 -17.74
CA ASP A 300 -1.15 -24.11 -18.78
C ASP A 300 -0.53 -23.88 -20.17
N GLU A 301 -1.14 -24.47 -21.21
CA GLU A 301 -0.69 -24.32 -22.60
C GLU A 301 -0.79 -22.87 -23.12
N ALA A 302 -1.65 -22.05 -22.53
CA ALA A 302 -1.82 -20.63 -22.85
C ALA A 302 -0.89 -19.71 -22.04
N GLY A 303 -0.10 -20.26 -21.09
CA GLY A 303 0.81 -19.51 -20.23
C GLY A 303 0.16 -18.92 -18.98
N ASN A 304 -1.06 -19.34 -18.64
CA ASN A 304 -1.69 -18.90 -17.38
C ASN A 304 -1.10 -19.63 -16.18
N LEU A 305 -0.95 -18.91 -15.10
CA LEU A 305 -0.44 -19.47 -13.85
C LEU A 305 -1.53 -20.25 -13.10
N GLY A 306 -1.18 -21.43 -12.62
CA GLY A 306 -2.09 -22.29 -11.89
C GLY A 306 -1.37 -23.33 -11.05
N VAL A 307 -2.13 -24.25 -10.51
CA VAL A 307 -1.65 -25.48 -9.84
C VAL A 307 -2.37 -26.70 -10.43
N LYS A 308 -1.70 -27.85 -10.39
CA LYS A 308 -2.30 -29.12 -10.76
C LYS A 308 -2.85 -29.79 -9.52
N THR A 309 -4.15 -30.06 -9.54
CA THR A 309 -4.91 -30.66 -8.44
C THR A 309 -5.35 -32.06 -8.83
N LEU A 310 -5.69 -32.88 -7.85
CA LEU A 310 -6.34 -34.16 -8.05
C LEU A 310 -7.84 -34.00 -7.91
N VAL A 311 -8.56 -34.59 -8.85
CA VAL A 311 -10.01 -34.75 -8.80
C VAL A 311 -10.36 -36.21 -9.08
N SER A 312 -11.46 -36.69 -8.50
CA SER A 312 -11.97 -38.02 -8.82
C SER A 312 -12.93 -37.93 -10.01
N VAL A 313 -12.62 -38.61 -11.09
CA VAL A 313 -13.49 -38.73 -12.28
C VAL A 313 -13.73 -40.21 -12.49
N ASP A 314 -14.98 -40.67 -12.48
CA ASP A 314 -15.39 -42.06 -12.59
C ASP A 314 -14.65 -43.01 -11.62
N ASP A 315 -14.51 -42.59 -10.36
CA ASP A 315 -13.75 -43.25 -9.29
C ASP A 315 -12.24 -43.43 -9.55
N ALA A 316 -11.70 -42.80 -10.58
CA ALA A 316 -10.26 -42.77 -10.85
C ALA A 316 -9.66 -41.38 -10.58
N PRO A 317 -8.43 -41.31 -10.00
CA PRO A 317 -7.76 -40.03 -9.80
C PRO A 317 -7.31 -39.43 -11.13
N SER A 318 -7.71 -38.19 -11.39
CA SER A 318 -7.36 -37.42 -12.59
C SER A 318 -6.79 -36.08 -12.24
N VAL A 319 -5.91 -35.57 -13.09
CA VAL A 319 -5.27 -34.25 -12.92
C VAL A 319 -6.22 -33.18 -13.44
N LYS A 320 -6.38 -32.12 -12.64
CA LYS A 320 -7.08 -30.91 -13.07
C LYS A 320 -6.20 -29.69 -12.87
N PHE A 321 -5.99 -28.93 -13.97
CA PHE A 321 -5.34 -27.63 -13.86
C PHE A 321 -6.34 -26.60 -13.35
N VAL A 322 -5.99 -25.91 -12.28
CA VAL A 322 -6.79 -24.84 -11.69
C VAL A 322 -6.01 -23.53 -11.76
N GLY A 323 -6.54 -22.58 -12.52
CA GLY A 323 -5.99 -21.22 -12.59
C GLY A 323 -6.11 -20.53 -11.23
N ILE A 324 -5.08 -19.81 -10.81
CA ILE A 324 -5.01 -19.16 -9.51
C ILE A 324 -4.77 -17.66 -9.62
N GLN A 325 -5.08 -16.95 -8.54
CA GLN A 325 -4.65 -15.57 -8.37
C GLN A 325 -3.69 -15.49 -7.18
N LEU A 326 -2.56 -14.83 -7.39
CA LEU A 326 -1.58 -14.57 -6.33
C LEU A 326 -2.12 -13.49 -5.39
N VAL A 327 -2.20 -13.80 -4.10
CA VAL A 327 -2.58 -12.84 -3.05
C VAL A 327 -1.35 -12.11 -2.52
N LYS A 328 -0.33 -12.86 -2.10
CA LYS A 328 0.98 -12.34 -1.67
C LYS A 328 2.08 -13.39 -1.81
N ALA A 329 3.32 -12.92 -1.91
CA ALA A 329 4.50 -13.76 -1.85
C ALA A 329 5.28 -13.48 -0.57
N GLU A 330 5.72 -14.54 0.12
CA GLU A 330 6.57 -14.50 1.31
C GLU A 330 7.86 -15.28 1.05
N GLN A 331 8.83 -15.19 1.93
CA GLN A 331 10.12 -15.90 1.75
C GLN A 331 9.94 -17.42 1.73
N ASP A 332 8.96 -17.95 2.44
CA ASP A 332 8.70 -19.37 2.64
C ASP A 332 7.51 -19.91 1.83
N GLY A 333 6.91 -19.11 0.95
CA GLY A 333 5.81 -19.56 0.11
C GLY A 333 5.01 -18.45 -0.55
N VAL A 334 4.03 -18.86 -1.33
CA VAL A 334 3.09 -17.99 -2.03
C VAL A 334 1.66 -18.31 -1.60
N TRP A 335 0.86 -17.29 -1.41
CA TRP A 335 -0.54 -17.40 -1.05
C TRP A 335 -1.42 -17.25 -2.28
N LEU A 336 -2.25 -18.27 -2.52
CA LEU A 336 -3.06 -18.42 -3.73
C LEU A 336 -4.54 -18.46 -3.39
N THR A 337 -5.36 -17.81 -4.18
CA THR A 337 -6.82 -17.92 -4.11
C THR A 337 -7.38 -18.52 -5.41
N GLY A 338 -8.63 -19.02 -5.35
CA GLY A 338 -9.28 -19.71 -6.47
C GLY A 338 -9.35 -21.22 -6.33
N LEU A 339 -8.85 -21.79 -5.22
CA LEU A 339 -8.71 -23.23 -5.00
C LEU A 339 -9.80 -23.83 -4.09
N GLY A 340 -10.72 -23.01 -3.57
CA GLY A 340 -11.72 -23.45 -2.59
C GLY A 340 -11.18 -23.56 -1.16
N GLN A 341 -11.95 -24.20 -0.28
CA GLN A 341 -11.58 -24.34 1.14
C GLN A 341 -10.56 -25.45 1.40
N GLN A 342 -10.62 -26.53 0.62
CA GLN A 342 -9.73 -27.66 0.71
C GLN A 342 -9.45 -28.19 -0.69
N VAL A 343 -8.19 -28.55 -0.97
CA VAL A 343 -7.77 -29.03 -2.30
C VAL A 343 -6.55 -29.93 -2.17
N ASP A 344 -6.53 -30.98 -2.97
CA ASP A 344 -5.41 -31.89 -3.11
C ASP A 344 -4.50 -31.40 -4.24
N ILE A 345 -3.32 -30.89 -3.91
CA ILE A 345 -2.36 -30.32 -4.85
C ILE A 345 -1.25 -31.34 -5.10
N ILE A 346 -0.91 -31.53 -6.37
CA ILE A 346 0.21 -32.39 -6.77
C ILE A 346 1.51 -31.68 -6.39
N THR A 347 2.28 -32.31 -5.52
CA THR A 347 3.55 -31.78 -4.99
C THR A 347 4.76 -32.31 -5.75
N VAL A 348 4.67 -33.54 -6.27
CA VAL A 348 5.74 -34.19 -7.06
C VAL A 348 5.13 -34.85 -8.30
N GLY A 349 5.82 -34.72 -9.42
CA GLY A 349 5.37 -35.29 -10.69
C GLY A 349 4.53 -34.38 -11.57
N GLN A 350 4.24 -33.14 -11.13
CA GLN A 350 3.41 -32.16 -11.86
C GLN A 350 3.95 -31.83 -13.26
N GLY A 351 5.25 -31.95 -13.49
CA GLY A 351 5.86 -31.69 -14.80
C GLY A 351 5.60 -32.78 -15.85
N PHE A 352 5.19 -33.96 -15.43
CA PHE A 352 5.02 -35.14 -16.29
C PHE A 352 3.56 -35.43 -16.66
N VAL A 353 2.61 -34.69 -16.10
CA VAL A 353 1.17 -34.90 -16.30
C VAL A 353 0.53 -33.66 -16.88
N ARG A 354 -0.56 -33.84 -17.65
CA ARG A 354 -1.36 -32.77 -18.25
C ARG A 354 -2.75 -32.71 -17.62
N ASP A 355 -3.46 -31.64 -17.93
CA ASP A 355 -4.86 -31.51 -17.56
C ASP A 355 -5.68 -32.67 -18.18
N GLY A 356 -6.48 -33.35 -17.37
CA GLY A 356 -7.30 -34.50 -17.75
C GLY A 356 -6.57 -35.86 -17.70
N ASP A 357 -5.26 -35.93 -17.46
CA ASP A 357 -4.54 -37.20 -17.36
C ASP A 357 -5.00 -38.02 -16.17
N SER A 358 -5.25 -39.32 -16.37
CA SER A 358 -5.41 -40.28 -15.29
C SER A 358 -4.07 -40.62 -14.69
N VAL A 359 -3.97 -40.69 -13.36
CA VAL A 359 -2.71 -40.84 -12.63
C VAL A 359 -2.84 -41.86 -11.47
N ILE A 360 -1.70 -42.35 -10.98
CA ILE A 360 -1.63 -43.07 -9.72
C ILE A 360 -1.25 -42.05 -8.64
N ALA A 361 -2.22 -41.70 -7.80
CA ALA A 361 -2.04 -40.72 -6.73
C ALA A 361 -1.53 -41.38 -5.46
N VAL A 362 -0.47 -40.79 -4.86
CA VAL A 362 0.10 -41.21 -3.59
C VAL A 362 0.12 -40.02 -2.65
N GLU A 363 -0.45 -40.18 -1.47
CA GLU A 363 -0.43 -39.14 -0.45
C GLU A 363 0.98 -38.93 0.10
N GLN A 364 1.43 -37.68 0.13
CA GLN A 364 2.76 -37.38 0.66
C GLN A 364 2.79 -37.59 2.18
N GLY A 365 3.56 -38.60 2.64
CA GLY A 365 3.59 -39.06 4.02
C GLY A 365 3.21 -40.54 4.20
N ALA A 366 2.55 -41.18 3.23
CA ALA A 366 2.21 -42.60 3.27
C ALA A 366 3.40 -43.52 2.99
N GLU A 367 4.45 -43.04 2.36
CA GLU A 367 5.64 -43.85 2.00
C GLU A 367 6.58 -44.15 3.19
N LEU A 368 6.48 -43.45 4.31
CA LEU A 368 7.36 -43.67 5.46
C LEU A 368 6.93 -44.86 6.36
N SER A 369 5.74 -45.44 6.14
CA SER A 369 5.25 -46.54 6.96
C SER A 369 5.54 -47.94 6.38
N ASN A 370 5.95 -48.04 5.11
CA ASN A 370 6.14 -49.34 4.44
C ASN A 370 7.62 -49.80 4.30
N THR A 371 8.60 -49.04 4.79
CA THR A 371 10.02 -49.39 4.66
C THR A 371 10.65 -49.91 5.99
N VAL A 372 9.84 -50.18 7.02
CA VAL A 372 10.32 -50.74 8.33
C VAL A 372 9.79 -52.14 8.57
N ALA A 373 9.27 -52.82 7.54
CA ALA A 373 8.87 -54.23 7.66
C ALA A 373 9.40 -55.03 6.46
N GLU A 374 10.73 -55.26 6.39
CA GLU A 374 11.42 -56.43 5.82
C GLU A 374 12.80 -56.59 6.51
#